data_78cbd3f560b8e3f232d760097249837c
#
_entry.id   78cbd3f560b8e3f232d760097249837c
#
_cell.length_a   1.000
_cell.length_b   1.000
_cell.length_c   1.000
_cell.angle_alpha   90.00
_cell.angle_beta   90.00
_cell.angle_gamma   90.00
#
_symmetry.space_group_name_H-M   'P 1'
#
loop_
_entity.id
_entity.type
_entity.pdbx_description
1 polymer ?
#
loop_
_entity_poly.entity_id
_entity_poly.type
_entity_poly.pdbx_seq_one_letter_code
_entity_poly.pdbx_strand_id
1 'polypeptide(L)'
;MRRGKRESSSGLRIVPHKLQGHDALRIGNGIVEAEVLPLIGAKIWSLRHVDSDIQWIWHRPGIALTVVDSAAVYDDVWPGGWEELFPNDAPGKFGSAFLTDHGEWWRRPWRVGSLTETAESAKIALELNGETVDATYEKWISLAAGSNELVVRYRIRNTSDSPIVSLFKQHLPVNITPAHRLELPGGDLVPVDPHDETIVSAPRPHRWPVAVGADGSPVDLRRIPSASDSARAFLYVTNMPEGWCGVRDSESGHAIRLHYPLDVFPFTWLFMTYGGWRGLYTIVLEPCTNMPKDLSEAHRRGQSLVLGPGQSFECTVRAQLT
;
A
#
# COMPACT_ATOMS: atom_id res chain seq x y z
N MET A 1 -11.67 -2.00 38.30
CA MET A 1 -10.38 -2.03 37.60
C MET A 1 -10.11 -0.64 37.04
N ARG A 2 -9.09 0.05 37.51
CA ARG A 2 -8.71 1.40 37.02
C ARG A 2 -8.04 1.20 35.65
N ARG A 3 -8.66 1.73 34.58
CA ARG A 3 -7.98 1.93 33.29
C ARG A 3 -6.81 2.88 33.56
N GLY A 4 -5.58 2.38 33.48
CA GLY A 4 -4.40 3.23 33.50
C GLY A 4 -4.54 4.22 32.34
N LYS A 5 -4.54 5.51 32.65
CA LYS A 5 -4.36 6.58 31.65
C LYS A 5 -3.02 6.30 30.99
N ARG A 6 -3.04 5.88 29.71
CA ARG A 6 -1.85 5.98 28.87
C ARG A 6 -1.49 7.45 28.81
N GLU A 7 -0.29 7.80 29.28
CA GLU A 7 0.25 9.14 29.09
C GLU A 7 0.23 9.45 27.59
N SER A 8 -0.64 10.36 27.20
CA SER A 8 -0.66 10.92 25.85
C SER A 8 0.61 11.77 25.73
N SER A 9 1.65 11.19 25.15
CA SER A 9 2.84 11.94 24.84
C SER A 9 2.54 12.89 23.68
N SER A 10 2.14 14.09 24.04
CA SER A 10 1.96 15.21 23.12
C SER A 10 3.31 15.67 22.62
N GLY A 11 3.71 15.23 21.42
CA GLY A 11 4.93 15.72 20.79
C GLY A 11 5.42 14.81 19.66
N LEU A 12 6.18 15.41 18.75
CA LEU A 12 6.92 14.74 17.69
C LEU A 12 8.00 13.86 18.29
N ARG A 13 7.97 12.56 18.00
CA ARG A 13 8.97 11.61 18.50
C ARG A 13 9.09 10.35 17.67
N ILE A 14 10.23 9.74 17.75
CA ILE A 14 10.54 8.42 17.21
C ILE A 14 11.05 7.54 18.34
N VAL A 15 10.36 6.44 18.61
CA VAL A 15 10.70 5.54 19.72
C VAL A 15 11.03 4.15 19.18
N PRO A 16 12.29 3.70 19.29
CA PRO A 16 12.65 2.31 19.00
C PRO A 16 12.00 1.38 20.03
N HIS A 17 11.46 0.25 19.58
CA HIS A 17 10.87 -0.77 20.45
C HIS A 17 10.90 -2.14 19.78
N LYS A 18 10.37 -3.16 20.46
CA LYS A 18 10.14 -4.49 19.87
C LYS A 18 8.67 -4.71 19.58
N LEU A 19 8.36 -5.18 18.37
CA LEU A 19 7.04 -5.61 17.94
C LEU A 19 7.10 -7.08 17.52
N GLN A 20 6.41 -7.95 18.22
CA GLN A 20 6.45 -9.41 17.99
C GLN A 20 7.88 -9.97 17.86
N GLY A 21 8.83 -9.44 18.64
CA GLY A 21 10.24 -9.85 18.63
C GLY A 21 11.13 -9.13 17.60
N HIS A 22 10.57 -8.40 16.65
CA HIS A 22 11.32 -7.64 15.63
C HIS A 22 11.61 -6.21 16.09
N ASP A 23 12.71 -5.64 15.61
CA ASP A 23 13.01 -4.22 15.80
C ASP A 23 11.99 -3.38 15.04
N ALA A 24 11.40 -2.42 15.73
CA ALA A 24 10.38 -1.52 15.21
C ALA A 24 10.69 -0.07 15.63
N LEU A 25 10.22 0.87 14.83
CA LEU A 25 10.25 2.30 15.10
C LEU A 25 8.82 2.83 15.15
N ARG A 26 8.44 3.43 16.28
CA ARG A 26 7.19 4.17 16.42
C ARG A 26 7.44 5.64 16.16
N ILE A 27 6.72 6.23 15.22
CA ILE A 27 6.74 7.66 14.93
C ILE A 27 5.37 8.26 15.25
N GLY A 28 5.35 9.38 15.97
CA GLY A 28 4.09 10.04 16.36
C GLY A 28 4.22 11.55 16.49
N ASN A 29 3.09 12.27 16.36
CA ASN A 29 2.99 13.71 16.55
C ASN A 29 1.84 14.12 17.51
N GLY A 30 1.28 13.14 18.23
CA GLY A 30 0.13 13.34 19.12
C GLY A 30 -1.24 13.23 18.43
N ILE A 31 -1.31 13.32 17.11
CA ILE A 31 -2.52 13.17 16.29
C ILE A 31 -2.49 11.85 15.54
N VAL A 32 -1.38 11.57 14.87
CA VAL A 32 -1.13 10.35 14.12
C VAL A 32 0.04 9.60 14.74
N GLU A 33 -0.08 8.28 14.79
CA GLU A 33 0.99 7.37 15.19
C GLU A 33 1.13 6.24 14.18
N ALA A 34 2.37 5.93 13.79
CA ALA A 34 2.68 4.81 12.91
C ALA A 34 3.80 3.95 13.50
N GLU A 35 3.78 2.65 13.18
CA GLU A 35 4.84 1.70 13.51
C GLU A 35 5.49 1.19 12.22
N VAL A 36 6.81 1.22 12.16
CA VAL A 36 7.62 0.84 11.01
C VAL A 36 8.51 -0.34 11.38
N LEU A 37 8.58 -1.33 10.49
CA LEU A 37 9.42 -2.54 10.60
C LEU A 37 10.57 -2.48 9.59
N PRO A 38 11.73 -1.88 9.91
CA PRO A 38 12.80 -1.69 8.94
C PRO A 38 13.29 -3.00 8.32
N LEU A 39 13.44 -4.05 9.14
CA LEU A 39 13.99 -5.34 8.70
C LEU A 39 12.98 -6.22 7.94
N ILE A 40 11.72 -5.82 7.86
CA ILE A 40 10.66 -6.53 7.13
C ILE A 40 10.10 -5.57 6.08
N GLY A 41 10.85 -5.31 5.00
CA GLY A 41 10.44 -4.50 3.88
C GLY A 41 10.23 -3.01 4.18
N ALA A 42 10.78 -2.46 5.26
CA ALA A 42 10.46 -1.11 5.76
C ALA A 42 8.93 -0.88 5.84
N LYS A 43 8.19 -1.94 6.17
CA LYS A 43 6.73 -2.01 6.21
C LYS A 43 6.18 -1.06 7.26
N ILE A 44 5.17 -0.26 6.91
CA ILE A 44 4.38 0.47 7.88
C ILE A 44 3.32 -0.50 8.41
N TRP A 45 3.56 -1.00 9.63
CA TRP A 45 2.73 -2.03 10.23
C TRP A 45 1.45 -1.46 10.82
N SER A 46 1.54 -0.29 11.45
CA SER A 46 0.41 0.35 12.11
C SER A 46 0.31 1.79 11.65
N LEU A 47 -0.89 2.27 11.45
CA LEU A 47 -1.21 3.68 11.22
C LEU A 47 -2.53 3.99 11.91
N ARG A 48 -2.49 4.90 12.87
CA ARG A 48 -3.60 5.15 13.79
C ARG A 48 -3.80 6.64 14.05
N HIS A 49 -5.06 7.05 14.15
CA HIS A 49 -5.42 8.33 14.76
C HIS A 49 -5.42 8.16 16.28
N VAL A 50 -4.67 8.99 16.99
CA VAL A 50 -4.40 8.82 18.44
C VAL A 50 -5.67 8.90 19.27
N ASP A 51 -6.50 9.92 19.03
CA ASP A 51 -7.69 10.18 19.86
C ASP A 51 -8.80 9.14 19.68
N SER A 52 -9.01 8.66 18.45
CA SER A 52 -10.04 7.65 18.15
C SER A 52 -9.56 6.21 18.40
N ASP A 53 -8.25 5.99 18.54
CA ASP A 53 -7.59 4.69 18.64
C ASP A 53 -7.92 3.73 17.48
N ILE A 54 -8.35 4.28 16.32
CA ILE A 54 -8.68 3.49 15.13
C ILE A 54 -7.39 3.10 14.44
N GLN A 55 -7.17 1.79 14.31
CA GLN A 55 -6.10 1.20 13.51
C GLN A 55 -6.61 0.96 12.08
N TRP A 56 -6.00 1.62 11.10
CA TRP A 56 -6.44 1.55 9.72
C TRP A 56 -5.80 0.42 8.93
N ILE A 57 -4.57 0.03 9.25
CA ILE A 57 -3.85 -0.99 8.49
C ILE A 57 -4.31 -2.38 8.90
N TRP A 58 -4.68 -3.19 7.90
CA TRP A 58 -5.12 -4.55 8.12
C TRP A 58 -3.94 -5.51 8.31
N HIS A 59 -4.14 -6.49 9.19
CA HIS A 59 -3.21 -7.59 9.44
C HIS A 59 -3.91 -8.91 9.21
N ARG A 60 -3.22 -9.85 8.56
CA ARG A 60 -3.75 -11.17 8.28
C ARG A 60 -3.78 -12.01 9.55
N PRO A 61 -4.95 -12.53 9.97
CA PRO A 61 -5.03 -13.42 11.11
C PRO A 61 -4.24 -14.72 10.89
N GLY A 62 -3.51 -15.18 11.92
CA GLY A 62 -2.81 -16.45 11.91
C GLY A 62 -1.48 -16.48 11.16
N ILE A 63 -1.05 -15.39 10.54
CA ILE A 63 0.27 -15.26 9.92
C ILE A 63 1.17 -14.41 10.82
N ALA A 64 2.30 -15.00 11.22
CA ALA A 64 3.30 -14.30 12.02
C ALA A 64 4.17 -13.36 11.16
N LEU A 65 4.65 -12.27 11.76
CA LEU A 65 5.71 -11.47 11.17
C LEU A 65 6.98 -12.29 11.08
N THR A 66 7.50 -12.48 9.87
CA THR A 66 8.75 -13.20 9.61
C THR A 66 9.55 -12.54 8.51
N VAL A 67 10.86 -12.65 8.58
CA VAL A 67 11.74 -12.37 7.44
C VAL A 67 11.64 -13.56 6.49
N VAL A 68 11.38 -13.30 5.23
CA VAL A 68 11.23 -14.33 4.18
C VAL A 68 12.31 -14.18 3.12
N ASP A 69 12.63 -15.27 2.44
CA ASP A 69 13.60 -15.29 1.35
C ASP A 69 12.97 -14.97 -0.03
N SER A 70 13.79 -15.01 -1.06
CA SER A 70 13.38 -14.69 -2.44
C SER A 70 12.51 -15.77 -3.11
N ALA A 71 12.41 -16.97 -2.54
CA ALA A 71 11.58 -18.06 -3.03
C ALA A 71 10.17 -18.05 -2.44
N ALA A 72 9.90 -17.15 -1.47
CA ALA A 72 8.60 -17.06 -0.83
C ALA A 72 7.51 -16.68 -1.85
N VAL A 73 6.40 -17.39 -1.81
CA VAL A 73 5.16 -17.02 -2.52
C VAL A 73 4.44 -15.98 -1.67
N TYR A 74 4.29 -14.79 -2.21
CA TYR A 74 3.76 -13.63 -1.48
C TYR A 74 2.43 -13.92 -0.79
N ASP A 75 1.47 -14.46 -1.52
CA ASP A 75 0.12 -14.76 -1.03
C ASP A 75 0.08 -15.76 0.13
N ASP A 76 1.11 -16.60 0.29
CA ASP A 76 1.16 -17.60 1.34
C ASP A 76 1.70 -17.03 2.65
N VAL A 77 2.60 -16.05 2.57
CA VAL A 77 3.33 -15.51 3.71
C VAL A 77 2.98 -14.07 4.07
N TRP A 78 2.22 -13.37 3.23
CA TRP A 78 1.85 -11.97 3.43
C TRP A 78 1.07 -11.75 4.74
N PRO A 79 1.63 -10.99 5.69
CA PRO A 79 1.01 -10.77 6.99
C PRO A 79 0.10 -9.54 7.05
N GLY A 80 -0.08 -8.82 5.94
CA GLY A 80 -0.65 -7.47 5.93
C GLY A 80 0.40 -6.38 6.15
N GLY A 81 -0.05 -5.17 6.55
CA GLY A 81 0.82 -4.00 6.62
C GLY A 81 0.91 -3.24 5.30
N TRP A 82 1.18 -1.94 5.35
CA TRP A 82 1.41 -1.13 4.15
C TRP A 82 2.86 -1.26 3.69
N GLU A 83 3.02 -1.65 2.45
CA GLU A 83 4.31 -1.87 1.79
C GLU A 83 4.28 -1.40 0.34
N GLU A 84 5.41 -1.48 -0.32
CA GLU A 84 5.56 -1.17 -1.75
C GLU A 84 6.05 -2.41 -2.51
N LEU A 85 5.55 -2.55 -3.75
CA LEU A 85 5.99 -3.58 -4.68
C LEU A 85 6.93 -2.95 -5.72
N PHE A 86 8.17 -3.43 -5.77
CA PHE A 86 9.21 -2.98 -6.68
C PHE A 86 10.31 -4.05 -6.80
N PRO A 87 10.94 -4.29 -7.96
CA PRO A 87 10.75 -3.62 -9.25
C PRO A 87 9.65 -4.22 -10.14
N ASN A 88 8.93 -5.21 -9.67
CA ASN A 88 7.88 -5.92 -10.41
C ASN A 88 6.72 -6.32 -9.49
N ASP A 89 5.69 -6.86 -10.10
CA ASP A 89 4.52 -7.43 -9.46
C ASP A 89 4.54 -8.98 -9.64
N ALA A 90 4.15 -9.50 -10.80
CA ALA A 90 4.21 -10.92 -11.06
C ALA A 90 5.66 -11.44 -11.14
N PRO A 91 5.95 -12.64 -10.63
CA PRO A 91 7.26 -13.28 -10.80
C PRO A 91 7.50 -13.65 -12.27
N GLY A 92 8.76 -13.73 -12.67
CA GLY A 92 9.11 -14.10 -14.07
C GLY A 92 10.52 -13.74 -14.47
N LYS A 93 10.68 -13.35 -15.74
CA LYS A 93 11.94 -12.86 -16.30
C LYS A 93 11.72 -11.57 -17.08
N PHE A 94 12.66 -10.65 -16.96
CA PHE A 94 12.75 -9.49 -17.82
C PHE A 94 14.20 -9.31 -18.27
N GLY A 95 14.47 -9.49 -19.56
CA GLY A 95 15.83 -9.63 -20.06
C GLY A 95 16.56 -10.80 -19.40
N SER A 96 17.69 -10.55 -18.77
CA SER A 96 18.45 -11.55 -17.99
C SER A 96 18.05 -11.61 -16.51
N ALA A 97 17.28 -10.64 -16.01
CA ALA A 97 16.92 -10.57 -14.60
C ALA A 97 15.80 -11.57 -14.24
N PHE A 98 15.96 -12.23 -13.09
CA PHE A 98 14.90 -13.01 -12.45
C PHE A 98 14.11 -12.10 -11.53
N LEU A 99 12.79 -12.07 -11.74
CA LEU A 99 11.84 -11.30 -10.97
C LEU A 99 11.18 -12.21 -9.93
N THR A 100 11.34 -11.86 -8.66
CA THR A 100 10.70 -12.58 -7.56
C THR A 100 9.24 -12.14 -7.43
N ASP A 101 8.43 -12.91 -6.74
CA ASP A 101 7.01 -12.61 -6.51
C ASP A 101 6.83 -11.29 -5.75
N HIS A 102 6.08 -10.35 -6.32
CA HIS A 102 5.85 -8.99 -5.81
C HIS A 102 7.14 -8.16 -5.62
N GLY A 103 8.22 -8.52 -6.34
CA GLY A 103 9.51 -7.82 -6.29
C GLY A 103 10.29 -8.05 -5.00
N GLU A 104 11.16 -7.10 -4.66
CA GLU A 104 12.11 -7.28 -3.57
C GLU A 104 11.87 -6.39 -2.36
N TRP A 105 11.20 -5.24 -2.48
CA TRP A 105 11.11 -4.27 -1.39
C TRP A 105 10.39 -4.81 -0.15
N TRP A 106 9.29 -5.50 -0.32
CA TRP A 106 8.44 -5.99 0.76
C TRP A 106 9.10 -7.01 1.70
N ARG A 107 10.15 -7.70 1.23
CA ARG A 107 10.84 -8.78 1.96
C ARG A 107 12.23 -8.41 2.46
N ARG A 108 12.88 -7.40 1.83
CA ARG A 108 14.28 -7.07 2.13
C ARG A 108 14.42 -6.27 3.43
N PRO A 109 15.50 -6.51 4.19
CA PRO A 109 15.84 -5.66 5.32
C PRO A 109 16.38 -4.31 4.85
N TRP A 110 15.70 -3.23 5.23
CA TRP A 110 16.14 -1.86 5.00
C TRP A 110 17.02 -1.37 6.16
N ARG A 111 18.08 -0.69 5.84
CA ARG A 111 18.95 -0.05 6.82
C ARG A 111 18.34 1.26 7.30
N VAL A 112 18.34 1.49 8.61
CA VAL A 112 17.97 2.80 9.15
C VAL A 112 19.16 3.74 8.93
N GLY A 113 18.97 4.76 8.09
CA GLY A 113 19.97 5.77 7.77
C GLY A 113 20.04 6.84 8.85
N SER A 114 18.91 7.50 9.15
CA SER A 114 18.83 8.51 10.20
C SER A 114 17.44 8.60 10.82
N LEU A 115 17.40 9.01 12.09
CA LEU A 115 16.21 9.41 12.82
C LEU A 115 16.37 10.90 13.14
N THR A 116 15.41 11.72 12.75
CA THR A 116 15.46 13.17 12.95
C THR A 116 14.18 13.63 13.65
N GLU A 117 14.34 14.38 14.73
CA GLU A 117 13.26 15.02 15.45
C GLU A 117 13.59 16.50 15.57
N THR A 118 12.65 17.36 15.17
CA THR A 118 12.71 18.81 15.31
C THR A 118 11.41 19.32 15.95
N ALA A 119 11.28 20.61 16.16
CA ALA A 119 10.02 21.19 16.61
C ALA A 119 8.89 21.08 15.56
N GLU A 120 9.27 20.99 14.27
CA GLU A 120 8.35 21.02 13.13
C GLU A 120 8.02 19.61 12.61
N SER A 121 8.93 18.62 12.74
CA SER A 121 8.74 17.28 12.16
C SER A 121 9.55 16.19 12.83
N ALA A 122 9.05 14.95 12.75
CA ALA A 122 9.80 13.73 12.99
C ALA A 122 9.95 12.97 11.66
N LYS A 123 11.12 12.37 11.40
CA LYS A 123 11.45 11.68 10.15
C LYS A 123 12.35 10.46 10.35
N ILE A 124 11.93 9.33 9.80
CA ILE A 124 12.71 8.09 9.67
C ILE A 124 13.23 8.03 8.24
N ALA A 125 14.55 7.93 8.06
CA ALA A 125 15.17 7.67 6.76
C ALA A 125 15.65 6.22 6.70
N LEU A 126 15.28 5.54 5.63
CA LEU A 126 15.56 4.13 5.37
C LEU A 126 16.23 3.98 4.00
N GLU A 127 17.16 3.05 3.89
CA GLU A 127 17.98 2.84 2.69
C GLU A 127 18.08 1.35 2.36
N LEU A 128 18.09 1.04 1.06
CA LEU A 128 18.28 -0.32 0.56
C LEU A 128 19.07 -0.27 -0.75
N ASN A 129 19.95 -1.25 -0.97
CA ASN A 129 20.57 -1.51 -2.26
C ASN A 129 19.80 -2.62 -2.97
N GLY A 130 19.58 -2.44 -4.27
CA GLY A 130 18.88 -3.40 -5.10
C GLY A 130 19.59 -4.75 -5.17
N GLU A 131 18.82 -5.80 -5.31
CA GLU A 131 19.27 -7.17 -5.54
C GLU A 131 18.86 -7.62 -6.95
N THR A 132 17.65 -7.30 -7.36
CA THR A 132 17.10 -7.66 -8.67
C THR A 132 17.57 -6.70 -9.77
N VAL A 133 17.75 -5.44 -9.42
CA VAL A 133 18.25 -4.39 -10.32
C VAL A 133 19.30 -3.53 -9.61
N ASP A 134 20.32 -3.10 -10.35
CA ASP A 134 21.41 -2.27 -9.81
C ASP A 134 20.92 -0.84 -9.55
N ALA A 135 20.30 -0.65 -8.40
CA ALA A 135 19.76 0.63 -7.94
C ALA A 135 19.99 0.84 -6.44
N THR A 136 19.93 2.09 -6.02
CA THR A 136 19.82 2.46 -4.60
C THR A 136 18.43 3.03 -4.33
N TYR A 137 17.90 2.72 -3.17
CA TYR A 137 16.57 3.12 -2.74
C TYR A 137 16.64 3.86 -1.42
N GLU A 138 15.89 4.95 -1.35
CA GLU A 138 15.69 5.71 -0.13
C GLU A 138 14.19 5.87 0.12
N LYS A 139 13.76 5.66 1.37
CA LYS A 139 12.39 5.84 1.85
C LYS A 139 12.42 6.72 3.09
N TRP A 140 11.68 7.82 3.07
CA TRP A 140 11.50 8.69 4.22
C TRP A 140 10.06 8.65 4.69
N ILE A 141 9.87 8.34 5.96
CA ILE A 141 8.56 8.35 6.62
C ILE A 141 8.56 9.50 7.60
N SER A 142 7.62 10.42 7.49
CA SER A 142 7.62 11.63 8.30
C SER A 142 6.23 12.08 8.74
N LEU A 143 6.20 12.75 9.90
CA LEU A 143 5.04 13.45 10.45
C LEU A 143 5.44 14.89 10.77
N ALA A 144 4.61 15.85 10.38
CA ALA A 144 4.75 17.24 10.78
C ALA A 144 3.95 17.54 12.05
N ALA A 145 4.36 18.55 12.81
CA ALA A 145 3.63 19.04 13.96
C ALA A 145 2.20 19.47 13.57
N GLY A 146 1.20 19.03 14.33
CA GLY A 146 -0.20 19.38 14.10
C GLY A 146 -0.83 18.78 12.83
N SER A 147 -0.11 17.95 12.06
CA SER A 147 -0.62 17.32 10.84
C SER A 147 -1.35 16.02 11.15
N ASN A 148 -2.41 15.74 10.37
CA ASN A 148 -3.09 14.45 10.35
C ASN A 148 -2.63 13.56 9.18
N GLU A 149 -1.48 13.89 8.55
CA GLU A 149 -0.92 13.17 7.40
C GLU A 149 0.40 12.49 7.75
N LEU A 150 0.50 11.18 7.46
CA LEU A 150 1.77 10.49 7.35
C LEU A 150 2.29 10.64 5.92
N VAL A 151 3.48 11.20 5.78
CA VAL A 151 4.10 11.47 4.47
C VAL A 151 5.19 10.43 4.21
N VAL A 152 5.13 9.75 3.08
CA VAL A 152 6.15 8.80 2.64
C VAL A 152 6.72 9.29 1.30
N ARG A 153 8.02 9.56 1.29
CA ARG A 153 8.77 9.96 0.10
C ARG A 153 9.73 8.86 -0.29
N TYR A 154 9.88 8.67 -1.58
CA TYR A 154 10.77 7.68 -2.19
C TYR A 154 11.76 8.33 -3.13
N ARG A 155 12.98 7.77 -3.19
CA ARG A 155 13.94 7.98 -4.25
C ARG A 155 14.47 6.63 -4.72
N ILE A 156 14.48 6.45 -6.03
CA ILE A 156 15.08 5.32 -6.73
C ILE A 156 16.14 5.87 -7.63
N ARG A 157 17.38 5.43 -7.49
CA ARG A 157 18.49 5.86 -8.36
C ARG A 157 19.08 4.65 -9.08
N ASN A 158 19.10 4.69 -10.40
CA ASN A 158 19.80 3.71 -11.21
C ASN A 158 21.31 3.89 -11.04
N THR A 159 22.01 2.85 -10.58
CA THR A 159 23.46 2.84 -10.38
C THR A 159 24.19 2.03 -11.44
N SER A 160 23.46 1.41 -12.38
CA SER A 160 24.01 0.66 -13.50
C SER A 160 24.32 1.53 -14.73
N ASP A 161 25.02 0.93 -15.70
CA ASP A 161 25.34 1.54 -17.00
C ASP A 161 24.23 1.31 -18.03
N SER A 162 23.12 0.71 -17.67
CA SER A 162 21.99 0.36 -18.54
C SER A 162 20.68 0.90 -17.99
N PRO A 163 19.65 1.13 -18.82
CA PRO A 163 18.34 1.51 -18.33
C PRO A 163 17.71 0.41 -17.46
N ILE A 164 17.11 0.81 -16.33
CA ILE A 164 16.28 -0.05 -15.50
C ILE A 164 14.83 0.16 -15.91
N VAL A 165 14.13 -0.95 -16.16
CA VAL A 165 12.68 -0.99 -16.38
C VAL A 165 12.03 -1.64 -15.17
N SER A 166 11.02 -0.99 -14.61
CA SER A 166 10.39 -1.47 -13.37
C SER A 166 8.92 -1.07 -13.29
N LEU A 167 8.21 -1.72 -12.37
CA LEU A 167 6.88 -1.34 -11.89
C LEU A 167 7.03 -0.80 -10.47
N PHE A 168 6.18 0.15 -10.12
CA PHE A 168 6.12 0.68 -8.77
C PHE A 168 4.67 0.78 -8.32
N LYS A 169 4.38 0.21 -7.16
CA LYS A 169 3.03 0.09 -6.61
C LYS A 169 3.03 0.32 -5.10
N GLN A 170 2.05 1.05 -4.63
CA GLN A 170 1.67 1.06 -3.21
C GLN A 170 0.78 -0.14 -2.92
N HIS A 171 0.89 -0.74 -1.75
CA HIS A 171 0.06 -1.88 -1.35
C HIS A 171 -0.42 -1.68 0.09
N LEU A 172 -1.55 -0.98 0.23
CA LEU A 172 -2.13 -0.58 1.52
C LEU A 172 -3.40 -1.37 1.82
N PRO A 173 -3.32 -2.48 2.58
CA PRO A 173 -4.51 -3.18 3.06
C PRO A 173 -5.15 -2.41 4.21
N VAL A 174 -6.47 -2.28 4.18
CA VAL A 174 -7.24 -1.48 5.13
C VAL A 174 -8.19 -2.36 5.95
N ASN A 175 -8.26 -2.09 7.26
CA ASN A 175 -9.30 -2.66 8.11
C ASN A 175 -10.68 -2.15 7.68
N ILE A 176 -11.60 -3.08 7.47
CA ILE A 176 -12.94 -2.75 6.99
C ILE A 176 -14.03 -3.44 7.82
N THR A 177 -15.21 -2.86 7.79
CA THR A 177 -16.47 -3.43 8.29
C THR A 177 -17.59 -3.05 7.33
N PRO A 178 -18.79 -3.62 7.42
CA PRO A 178 -19.92 -3.19 6.60
C PRO A 178 -20.36 -1.72 6.83
N ALA A 179 -19.96 -1.10 7.95
CA ALA A 179 -20.16 0.33 8.20
C ALA A 179 -19.25 1.23 7.37
N HIS A 180 -18.14 0.69 6.86
CA HIS A 180 -17.21 1.45 6.02
C HIS A 180 -17.74 1.63 4.60
N ARG A 181 -17.18 2.63 3.91
CA ARG A 181 -17.41 2.92 2.50
C ARG A 181 -16.09 3.12 1.79
N LEU A 182 -15.92 2.44 0.66
CA LEU A 182 -14.81 2.72 -0.25
C LEU A 182 -15.06 4.06 -0.93
N GLU A 183 -14.04 4.91 -1.00
CA GLU A 183 -14.11 6.25 -1.59
C GLU A 183 -13.05 6.43 -2.68
N LEU A 184 -13.47 6.93 -3.83
CA LEU A 184 -12.63 7.37 -4.95
C LEU A 184 -13.17 8.69 -5.51
N PRO A 185 -12.35 9.53 -6.15
CA PRO A 185 -12.81 10.77 -6.78
C PRO A 185 -13.63 10.54 -8.05
N GLY A 186 -13.55 9.34 -8.62
CA GLY A 186 -14.16 8.93 -9.87
C GLY A 186 -13.28 7.96 -10.63
N GLY A 187 -13.60 7.72 -11.90
CA GLY A 187 -12.78 6.89 -12.79
C GLY A 187 -13.57 5.80 -13.50
N ASP A 188 -12.89 5.14 -14.42
CA ASP A 188 -13.40 3.97 -15.13
C ASP A 188 -12.85 2.72 -14.44
N LEU A 189 -13.69 1.70 -14.30
CA LEU A 189 -13.38 0.45 -13.63
C LEU A 189 -13.22 -0.65 -14.67
N VAL A 190 -12.08 -1.34 -14.63
CA VAL A 190 -11.77 -2.44 -15.54
C VAL A 190 -11.51 -3.69 -14.70
N PRO A 191 -12.32 -4.75 -14.81
CA PRO A 191 -12.06 -6.02 -14.13
C PRO A 191 -10.70 -6.60 -14.50
N VAL A 192 -9.93 -7.06 -13.51
CA VAL A 192 -8.62 -7.69 -13.74
C VAL A 192 -8.78 -9.08 -14.31
N ASP A 193 -9.66 -9.87 -13.70
CA ASP A 193 -10.05 -11.19 -14.19
C ASP A 193 -11.57 -11.38 -13.96
N PRO A 194 -12.39 -11.13 -14.98
CA PRO A 194 -13.84 -11.20 -14.84
C PRO A 194 -14.39 -12.60 -14.57
N HIS A 195 -13.58 -13.66 -14.74
CA HIS A 195 -13.98 -15.03 -14.46
C HIS A 195 -13.83 -15.41 -12.99
N ASP A 196 -12.97 -14.70 -12.28
CA ASP A 196 -12.68 -14.96 -10.85
C ASP A 196 -13.48 -14.05 -9.92
N GLU A 197 -14.25 -13.08 -10.41
CA GLU A 197 -14.96 -12.12 -9.61
C GLU A 197 -16.39 -12.57 -9.27
N THR A 198 -16.81 -12.31 -8.03
CA THR A 198 -18.17 -12.62 -7.59
C THR A 198 -19.09 -11.42 -7.55
N ILE A 199 -18.52 -10.20 -7.47
CA ILE A 199 -19.29 -8.96 -7.38
C ILE A 199 -19.54 -8.36 -8.77
N VAL A 200 -18.50 -8.36 -9.63
CA VAL A 200 -18.52 -7.75 -10.96
C VAL A 200 -18.30 -8.84 -12.00
N SER A 201 -19.28 -9.10 -12.85
CA SER A 201 -19.24 -10.24 -13.77
C SER A 201 -19.08 -9.91 -15.24
N ALA A 202 -19.21 -8.65 -15.61
CA ALA A 202 -19.16 -8.28 -17.02
C ALA A 202 -17.73 -7.93 -17.46
N PRO A 203 -17.22 -8.51 -18.58
CA PRO A 203 -15.86 -8.25 -19.06
C PRO A 203 -15.73 -6.88 -19.77
N ARG A 204 -16.42 -5.87 -19.31
CA ARG A 204 -16.44 -4.53 -19.90
C ARG A 204 -16.15 -3.46 -18.83
N PRO A 205 -15.60 -2.31 -19.21
CA PRO A 205 -15.42 -1.19 -18.29
C PRO A 205 -16.73 -0.72 -17.68
N HIS A 206 -16.68 -0.34 -16.42
CA HIS A 206 -17.77 0.29 -15.68
C HIS A 206 -17.34 1.69 -15.24
N ARG A 207 -18.25 2.45 -14.72
CA ARG A 207 -17.94 3.79 -14.20
C ARG A 207 -18.20 3.86 -12.70
N TRP A 208 -17.19 4.28 -11.96
CA TRP A 208 -17.32 4.49 -10.51
C TRP A 208 -18.51 5.41 -10.19
N PRO A 209 -19.34 5.10 -9.18
CA PRO A 209 -19.18 3.98 -8.24
C PRO A 209 -19.98 2.72 -8.58
N VAL A 210 -20.58 2.63 -9.76
CA VAL A 210 -21.53 1.54 -10.10
C VAL A 210 -20.92 0.59 -11.12
N ALA A 211 -20.92 -0.69 -10.79
CA ALA A 211 -20.64 -1.78 -11.73
C ALA A 211 -21.90 -2.58 -12.06
N VAL A 212 -21.78 -3.53 -12.98
CA VAL A 212 -22.82 -4.51 -13.30
C VAL A 212 -22.46 -5.84 -12.64
N GLY A 213 -23.35 -6.35 -11.81
CA GLY A 213 -23.21 -7.64 -11.13
C GLY A 213 -23.45 -8.85 -12.04
N ALA A 214 -23.24 -10.04 -11.48
CA ALA A 214 -23.40 -11.31 -12.17
C ALA A 214 -24.81 -11.53 -12.74
N ASP A 215 -25.82 -11.04 -12.05
CA ASP A 215 -27.24 -11.10 -12.43
C ASP A 215 -27.68 -9.96 -13.35
N GLY A 216 -26.75 -9.09 -13.77
CA GLY A 216 -27.02 -7.91 -14.57
C GLY A 216 -27.52 -6.70 -13.78
N SER A 217 -27.70 -6.80 -12.47
CA SER A 217 -28.14 -5.69 -11.63
C SER A 217 -27.01 -4.67 -11.36
N PRO A 218 -27.33 -3.39 -11.06
CA PRO A 218 -26.33 -2.41 -10.66
C PRO A 218 -25.82 -2.71 -9.26
N VAL A 219 -24.49 -2.71 -9.09
CA VAL A 219 -23.79 -2.89 -7.81
C VAL A 219 -23.08 -1.60 -7.44
N ASP A 220 -23.39 -1.05 -6.27
CA ASP A 220 -22.69 0.09 -5.69
C ASP A 220 -21.43 -0.38 -4.96
N LEU A 221 -20.26 -0.21 -5.60
CA LEU A 221 -18.96 -0.65 -5.10
C LEU A 221 -18.44 0.16 -3.89
N ARG A 222 -19.11 1.24 -3.51
CA ARG A 222 -18.81 1.93 -2.25
C ARG A 222 -19.18 1.09 -1.04
N ARG A 223 -20.16 0.20 -1.18
CA ARG A 223 -20.64 -0.67 -0.10
C ARG A 223 -19.68 -1.82 0.13
N ILE A 224 -19.42 -2.09 1.40
CA ILE A 224 -18.60 -3.21 1.83
C ILE A 224 -19.51 -4.32 2.32
N PRO A 225 -19.58 -5.45 1.59
CA PRO A 225 -20.32 -6.62 2.02
C PRO A 225 -19.80 -7.22 3.32
N SER A 226 -20.60 -8.07 3.97
CA SER A 226 -20.16 -8.84 5.12
C SER A 226 -19.12 -9.92 4.70
N ALA A 227 -18.26 -10.33 5.62
CA ALA A 227 -17.34 -11.44 5.39
C ALA A 227 -18.06 -12.77 5.06
N SER A 228 -19.28 -12.95 5.58
CA SER A 228 -20.13 -14.13 5.28
C SER A 228 -20.64 -14.19 3.85
N ASP A 229 -20.63 -13.06 3.13
CA ASP A 229 -21.10 -13.02 1.75
C ASP A 229 -20.11 -13.68 0.77
N SER A 230 -18.89 -13.97 1.25
CA SER A 230 -17.82 -14.63 0.49
C SER A 230 -17.58 -13.97 -0.88
N ALA A 231 -17.72 -12.65 -0.92
CA ALA A 231 -17.60 -11.86 -2.12
C ALA A 231 -16.16 -11.40 -2.39
N ARG A 232 -15.84 -11.13 -3.65
CA ARG A 232 -14.56 -10.56 -4.07
C ARG A 232 -14.69 -9.81 -5.39
N ALA A 233 -13.80 -8.84 -5.59
CA ALA A 233 -13.56 -8.22 -6.88
C ALA A 233 -12.11 -7.69 -6.96
N PHE A 234 -11.50 -7.74 -8.14
CA PHE A 234 -10.21 -7.15 -8.40
C PHE A 234 -10.32 -6.25 -9.63
N LEU A 235 -10.19 -4.95 -9.43
CA LEU A 235 -10.46 -3.93 -10.44
C LEU A 235 -9.27 -3.01 -10.64
N TYR A 236 -9.01 -2.63 -11.89
CA TYR A 236 -8.23 -1.43 -12.18
C TYR A 236 -9.16 -0.22 -12.20
N VAL A 237 -8.69 0.88 -11.63
CA VAL A 237 -9.31 2.20 -11.78
C VAL A 237 -8.41 3.05 -12.66
N THR A 238 -9.00 3.61 -13.71
CA THR A 238 -8.31 4.44 -14.70
C THR A 238 -9.03 5.77 -14.86
N ASN A 239 -8.41 6.74 -15.54
CA ASN A 239 -9.03 8.04 -15.84
C ASN A 239 -9.60 8.74 -14.60
N MET A 240 -8.89 8.62 -13.47
CA MET A 240 -9.27 9.31 -12.25
C MET A 240 -9.02 10.82 -12.38
N PRO A 241 -9.96 11.68 -11.92
CA PRO A 241 -9.77 13.13 -11.98
C PRO A 241 -8.76 13.65 -10.96
N GLU A 242 -8.54 12.91 -9.86
CA GLU A 242 -7.62 13.24 -8.78
C GLU A 242 -6.91 11.99 -8.27
N GLY A 243 -5.69 12.14 -7.75
CA GLY A 243 -4.87 11.03 -7.24
C GLY A 243 -5.14 10.74 -5.76
N TRP A 244 -6.26 10.11 -5.46
CA TRP A 244 -6.53 9.59 -4.13
C TRP A 244 -7.50 8.42 -4.14
N CYS A 245 -7.37 7.56 -3.12
CA CYS A 245 -8.34 6.51 -2.79
C CYS A 245 -8.42 6.36 -1.27
N GLY A 246 -9.51 5.83 -0.74
CA GLY A 246 -9.66 5.74 0.71
C GLY A 246 -10.86 4.93 1.17
N VAL A 247 -10.96 4.82 2.49
CA VAL A 247 -12.08 4.18 3.18
C VAL A 247 -12.56 5.10 4.31
N ARG A 248 -13.87 5.28 4.40
CA ARG A 248 -14.53 6.05 5.46
C ARG A 248 -15.46 5.15 6.27
N ASP A 249 -15.41 5.27 7.58
CA ASP A 249 -16.44 4.76 8.48
C ASP A 249 -17.65 5.71 8.45
N SER A 250 -18.80 5.21 8.00
CA SER A 250 -20.02 6.02 7.88
C SER A 250 -20.73 6.29 9.22
N GLU A 251 -20.37 5.58 10.30
CA GLU A 251 -20.92 5.78 11.64
C GLU A 251 -20.16 6.84 12.42
N SER A 252 -18.82 6.75 12.44
CA SER A 252 -17.96 7.70 13.14
C SER A 252 -17.55 8.89 12.30
N GLY A 253 -17.57 8.78 10.98
CA GLY A 253 -17.06 9.76 10.03
C GLY A 253 -15.54 9.74 9.84
N HIS A 254 -14.81 8.93 10.62
CA HIS A 254 -13.36 8.79 10.46
C HIS A 254 -13.01 8.15 9.11
N ALA A 255 -11.88 8.54 8.55
CA ALA A 255 -11.42 8.03 7.26
C ALA A 255 -9.90 7.93 7.18
N ILE A 256 -9.45 7.01 6.31
CA ILE A 256 -8.11 7.01 5.76
C ILE A 256 -8.19 7.32 4.26
N ARG A 257 -7.36 8.26 3.77
CA ARG A 257 -7.18 8.53 2.34
C ARG A 257 -5.71 8.49 1.99
N LEU A 258 -5.38 7.73 0.96
CA LEU A 258 -4.06 7.72 0.36
C LEU A 258 -4.04 8.67 -0.83
N HIS A 259 -3.25 9.74 -0.76
CA HIS A 259 -3.04 10.73 -1.80
C HIS A 259 -1.72 10.46 -2.54
N TYR A 260 -1.73 10.56 -3.86
CA TYR A 260 -0.59 10.25 -4.72
C TYR A 260 -0.61 11.07 -6.02
N PRO A 261 0.55 11.30 -6.66
CA PRO A 261 0.62 12.01 -7.93
C PRO A 261 0.13 11.12 -9.09
N LEU A 262 -0.82 11.61 -9.90
CA LEU A 262 -1.38 10.87 -11.05
C LEU A 262 -0.40 10.71 -12.23
N ASP A 263 0.56 11.60 -12.36
CA ASP A 263 1.65 11.48 -13.33
C ASP A 263 2.61 10.34 -13.03
N VAL A 264 2.65 9.88 -11.77
CA VAL A 264 3.41 8.72 -11.32
C VAL A 264 2.53 7.46 -11.27
N PHE A 265 1.35 7.58 -10.67
CA PHE A 265 0.42 6.48 -10.46
C PHE A 265 -0.89 6.73 -11.22
N PRO A 266 -0.89 6.55 -12.55
CA PRO A 266 -2.08 6.79 -13.38
C PRO A 266 -3.18 5.76 -13.18
N PHE A 267 -2.88 4.68 -12.48
CA PHE A 267 -3.81 3.58 -12.19
C PHE A 267 -3.89 3.32 -10.69
N THR A 268 -5.04 2.82 -10.26
CA THR A 268 -5.20 2.27 -8.91
C THR A 268 -5.81 0.89 -9.04
N TRP A 269 -5.17 -0.12 -8.47
CA TRP A 269 -5.78 -1.43 -8.31
C TRP A 269 -6.58 -1.43 -7.02
N LEU A 270 -7.72 -2.08 -7.07
CA LEU A 270 -8.57 -2.34 -5.91
C LEU A 270 -8.71 -3.84 -5.76
N PHE A 271 -7.94 -4.43 -4.86
CA PHE A 271 -8.14 -5.81 -4.48
C PHE A 271 -9.11 -5.85 -3.30
N MET A 272 -10.33 -6.29 -3.58
CA MET A 272 -11.42 -6.32 -2.61
C MET A 272 -11.75 -7.78 -2.28
N THR A 273 -11.50 -8.20 -1.04
CA THR A 273 -11.87 -9.51 -0.56
C THR A 273 -12.74 -9.40 0.68
N TYR A 274 -13.95 -9.92 0.58
CA TYR A 274 -14.97 -9.94 1.62
C TYR A 274 -15.27 -11.38 2.00
N GLY A 275 -14.20 -12.16 2.35
CA GLY A 275 -14.26 -13.58 2.62
C GLY A 275 -14.10 -14.46 1.38
N GLY A 276 -14.24 -13.91 0.15
CA GLY A 276 -14.26 -14.67 -1.09
C GLY A 276 -12.89 -15.12 -1.62
N TRP A 277 -11.80 -14.65 -1.02
CA TRP A 277 -10.46 -15.09 -1.35
C TRP A 277 -9.70 -15.46 -0.08
N ARG A 278 -9.29 -16.72 0.05
CA ARG A 278 -8.58 -17.28 1.22
C ARG A 278 -9.25 -16.97 2.58
N GLY A 279 -10.53 -16.63 2.59
CA GLY A 279 -11.27 -16.21 3.80
C GLY A 279 -10.86 -14.84 4.34
N LEU A 280 -10.08 -14.04 3.60
CA LEU A 280 -9.59 -12.74 4.03
C LEU A 280 -10.68 -11.67 3.91
N TYR A 281 -10.62 -10.66 4.79
CA TYR A 281 -11.58 -9.56 4.83
C TYR A 281 -10.85 -8.22 4.90
N THR A 282 -10.60 -7.65 3.74
CA THR A 282 -9.87 -6.38 3.56
C THR A 282 -10.10 -5.80 2.18
N ILE A 283 -9.78 -4.53 2.02
CA ILE A 283 -9.55 -3.88 0.72
C ILE A 283 -8.09 -3.48 0.67
N VAL A 284 -7.39 -3.81 -0.41
CA VAL A 284 -6.05 -3.30 -0.68
C VAL A 284 -6.16 -2.16 -1.67
N LEU A 285 -5.66 -1.00 -1.28
CA LEU A 285 -5.58 0.22 -2.08
C LEU A 285 -4.20 0.27 -2.72
N GLU A 286 -4.14 0.18 -4.07
CA GLU A 286 -2.88 -0.04 -4.78
C GLU A 286 -2.67 0.97 -5.93
N PRO A 287 -2.37 2.25 -5.64
CA PRO A 287 -1.87 3.17 -6.66
C PRO A 287 -0.63 2.61 -7.33
N CYS A 288 -0.58 2.58 -8.66
CA CYS A 288 0.47 1.89 -9.40
C CYS A 288 0.79 2.53 -10.76
N THR A 289 1.97 2.21 -11.28
CA THR A 289 2.44 2.66 -12.59
C THR A 289 1.79 1.92 -13.75
N ASN A 290 1.13 0.77 -13.50
CA ASN A 290 0.75 -0.21 -14.52
C ASN A 290 -0.64 -0.83 -14.29
N MET A 291 -1.28 -1.28 -15.37
CA MET A 291 -2.41 -2.21 -15.29
C MET A 291 -1.95 -3.68 -15.40
N PRO A 292 -1.13 -4.10 -16.39
CA PRO A 292 -0.65 -5.48 -16.40
C PRO A 292 0.28 -5.76 -15.22
N LYS A 293 0.11 -6.92 -14.58
CA LYS A 293 1.03 -7.40 -13.53
C LYS A 293 2.37 -7.90 -14.08
N ASP A 294 2.40 -8.30 -15.35
CA ASP A 294 3.63 -8.72 -16.04
C ASP A 294 4.44 -7.50 -16.49
N LEU A 295 5.71 -7.43 -16.10
CA LEU A 295 6.59 -6.30 -16.40
C LEU A 295 6.83 -6.14 -17.92
N SER A 296 6.96 -7.23 -18.66
CA SER A 296 7.18 -7.17 -20.11
C SER A 296 5.95 -6.61 -20.83
N GLU A 297 4.77 -7.03 -20.41
CA GLU A 297 3.51 -6.53 -20.95
C GLU A 297 3.31 -5.05 -20.59
N ALA A 298 3.53 -4.67 -19.33
CA ALA A 298 3.44 -3.29 -18.91
C ALA A 298 4.41 -2.39 -19.66
N HIS A 299 5.66 -2.85 -19.88
CA HIS A 299 6.66 -2.10 -20.64
C HIS A 299 6.24 -1.92 -22.10
N ARG A 300 5.73 -2.96 -22.76
CA ARG A 300 5.21 -2.86 -24.15
C ARG A 300 4.04 -1.87 -24.27
N ARG A 301 3.26 -1.70 -23.22
CA ARG A 301 2.15 -0.72 -23.16
C ARG A 301 2.59 0.69 -22.76
N GLY A 302 3.87 0.93 -22.47
CA GLY A 302 4.37 2.20 -21.96
C GLY A 302 3.92 2.50 -20.52
N GLN A 303 3.61 1.47 -19.74
CA GLN A 303 3.12 1.55 -18.35
C GLN A 303 4.19 1.06 -17.37
N SER A 304 5.44 1.38 -17.62
CA SER A 304 6.56 1.06 -16.74
C SER A 304 7.36 2.30 -16.41
N LEU A 305 8.00 2.30 -15.24
CA LEU A 305 9.01 3.27 -14.90
C LEU A 305 10.32 2.88 -15.58
N VAL A 306 10.91 3.81 -16.35
CA VAL A 306 12.20 3.61 -17.02
C VAL A 306 13.19 4.66 -16.52
N LEU A 307 14.31 4.19 -15.96
CA LEU A 307 15.40 5.06 -15.47
C LEU A 307 16.67 4.77 -16.26
N GLY A 308 17.16 5.74 -17.01
CA GLY A 308 18.47 5.67 -17.65
C GLY A 308 19.63 5.64 -16.64
N PRO A 309 20.87 5.33 -17.08
CA PRO A 309 22.04 5.30 -16.22
C PRO A 309 22.21 6.59 -15.40
N GLY A 310 22.41 6.45 -14.09
CA GLY A 310 22.60 7.57 -13.16
C GLY A 310 21.35 8.41 -12.88
N GLN A 311 20.24 8.16 -13.55
CA GLN A 311 18.99 8.90 -13.31
C GLN A 311 18.36 8.51 -11.97
N SER A 312 17.62 9.45 -11.41
CA SER A 312 16.83 9.26 -10.19
C SER A 312 15.37 9.57 -10.46
N PHE A 313 14.52 8.79 -9.82
CA PHE A 313 13.08 9.00 -9.73
C PHE A 313 12.72 9.35 -8.28
N GLU A 314 11.81 10.29 -8.09
CA GLU A 314 11.27 10.64 -6.77
C GLU A 314 9.76 10.75 -6.82
N CYS A 315 9.10 10.31 -5.78
CA CYS A 315 7.69 10.59 -5.56
C CYS A 315 7.34 10.67 -4.08
N THR A 316 6.16 11.20 -3.80
CA THR A 316 5.62 11.32 -2.44
C THR A 316 4.18 10.86 -2.43
N VAL A 317 3.84 10.01 -1.45
CA VAL A 317 2.46 9.65 -1.13
C VAL A 317 2.13 10.12 0.29
N ARG A 318 0.86 10.35 0.57
CA ARG A 318 0.41 10.82 1.89
C ARG A 318 -0.81 10.02 2.32
N ALA A 319 -0.76 9.45 3.52
CA ALA A 319 -1.93 8.87 4.16
C ALA A 319 -2.51 9.89 5.14
N GLN A 320 -3.70 10.40 4.82
CA GLN A 320 -4.44 11.34 5.64
C GLN A 320 -5.45 10.60 6.49
N LEU A 321 -5.47 10.89 7.78
CA LEU A 321 -6.46 10.39 8.75
C LEU A 321 -7.39 11.53 9.18
N THR A 322 -8.70 11.30 9.14
CA THR A 322 -9.71 12.29 9.56
C THR A 322 -10.73 11.69 10.50
#